data_ceccd8321f91f7dd6c23983f6f7e62be
#
_entry.id   ceccd8321f91f7dd6c23983f6f7e62be
#
_cell.length_a   1.000
_cell.length_b   1.000
_cell.length_c   1.000
_cell.angle_alpha   90.00
_cell.angle_beta   90.00
_cell.angle_gamma   90.00
#
_symmetry.space_group_name_H-M   'P 1'
#
loop_
_entity.id
_entity.type
_entity.pdbx_description
1 polymer ?
#
loop_
_entity_poly.entity_id
_entity_poly.type
_entity_poly.pdbx_seq_one_letter_code
_entity_poly.pdbx_strand_id
1 'polypeptide(L)'
;RSVTDALEGELSASDTPFVRAVVFGREEENLVARIAPHSILTAAEKVAADPQVEAVFASCTNLRASAVIADAEQATGKPFLCSNQVLAWHMLRLAGITRTVPELGRLGSLGLAREDAVPLEREFVA
;
A
#
# COMPACT_ATOMS: atom_id res chain seq x y z
N ARG A 1 -20.36 -4.96 6.61
CA ARG A 1 -18.91 -5.09 6.82
C ARG A 1 -18.25 -3.80 6.38
N SER A 2 -17.43 -3.19 7.24
CA SER A 2 -16.66 -2.02 6.84
C SER A 2 -15.54 -2.42 5.86
N VAL A 3 -15.00 -1.46 5.11
CA VAL A 3 -13.84 -1.70 4.24
C VAL A 3 -12.64 -2.20 5.06
N THR A 4 -12.48 -1.69 6.27
CA THR A 4 -11.42 -2.11 7.19
C THR A 4 -11.56 -3.59 7.57
N ASP A 5 -12.77 -4.07 7.89
CA ASP A 5 -13.01 -5.49 8.23
C ASP A 5 -12.72 -6.41 7.04
N ALA A 6 -13.04 -5.94 5.82
CA ALA A 6 -12.76 -6.70 4.60
C ALA A 6 -11.25 -6.82 4.35
N LEU A 7 -10.50 -5.72 4.48
CA LEU A 7 -9.05 -5.72 4.36
C LEU A 7 -8.36 -6.59 5.40
N GLU A 8 -8.80 -6.50 6.66
CA GLU A 8 -8.28 -7.36 7.74
C GLU A 8 -8.46 -8.84 7.39
N GLY A 9 -9.64 -9.20 6.88
CA GLY A 9 -9.92 -10.58 6.47
C GLY A 9 -9.02 -11.07 5.34
N GLU A 10 -8.82 -10.26 4.30
CA GLU A 10 -7.98 -10.62 3.14
C GLU A 10 -6.49 -10.71 3.51
N LEU A 11 -5.98 -9.73 4.26
CA LEU A 11 -4.58 -9.72 4.67
C LEU A 11 -4.27 -10.88 5.62
N SER A 12 -5.15 -11.16 6.59
CA SER A 12 -4.98 -12.29 7.51
C SER A 12 -5.05 -13.64 6.79
N ALA A 13 -5.88 -13.76 5.75
CA ALA A 13 -5.94 -14.96 4.91
C ALA A 13 -4.66 -15.17 4.07
N SER A 14 -3.92 -14.10 3.80
CA SER A 14 -2.66 -14.11 3.05
C SER A 14 -1.41 -14.20 3.94
N ASP A 15 -1.56 -14.66 5.18
CA ASP A 15 -0.47 -14.74 6.17
C ASP A 15 0.22 -13.39 6.45
N THR A 16 -0.53 -12.29 6.27
CA THR A 16 -0.07 -10.93 6.54
C THR A 16 -0.84 -10.40 7.75
N PRO A 17 -0.24 -10.38 8.94
CA PRO A 17 -0.95 -9.97 10.15
C PRO A 17 -1.42 -8.52 10.08
N PHE A 18 -2.69 -8.29 10.38
CA PHE A 18 -3.26 -6.96 10.50
C PHE A 18 -3.12 -6.49 11.97
N VAL A 19 -2.16 -5.63 12.22
CA VAL A 19 -1.80 -5.22 13.59
C VAL A 19 -2.66 -4.04 14.06
N ARG A 20 -2.81 -3.01 13.21
CA ARG A 20 -3.44 -1.75 13.60
C ARG A 20 -3.98 -0.97 12.41
N ALA A 21 -5.10 -0.25 12.61
CA ALA A 21 -5.62 0.70 11.63
C ALA A 21 -5.87 2.09 12.23
N VAL A 22 -5.76 3.09 11.37
CA VAL A 22 -6.26 4.45 11.60
C VAL A 22 -7.16 4.81 10.42
N VAL A 23 -8.35 5.31 10.70
CA VAL A 23 -9.31 5.72 9.67
C VAL A 23 -9.60 7.21 9.75
N PHE A 24 -9.73 7.87 8.60
CA PHE A 24 -10.06 9.30 8.55
C PHE A 24 -11.55 9.58 8.75
N GLY A 25 -12.41 8.55 8.73
CA GLY A 25 -13.85 8.68 8.94
C GLY A 25 -14.53 9.58 7.90
N ARG A 26 -14.06 9.56 6.65
CA ARG A 26 -14.65 10.29 5.54
C ARG A 26 -15.22 9.30 4.53
N GLU A 27 -16.51 9.44 4.23
CA GLU A 27 -17.22 8.56 3.29
C GLU A 27 -17.33 9.19 1.90
N GLU A 28 -17.35 10.52 1.82
CA GLU A 28 -17.47 11.24 0.56
C GLU A 28 -16.12 11.32 -0.18
N GLU A 29 -16.09 10.86 -1.42
CA GLU A 29 -14.89 10.80 -2.29
C GLU A 29 -14.18 12.15 -2.44
N ASN A 30 -14.95 13.25 -2.57
CA ASN A 30 -14.41 14.61 -2.69
C ASN A 30 -13.73 15.08 -1.39
N LEU A 31 -14.16 14.59 -0.23
CA LEU A 31 -13.52 14.88 1.05
C LEU A 31 -12.26 14.07 1.24
N VAL A 32 -12.26 12.80 0.81
CA VAL A 32 -11.06 11.95 0.85
C VAL A 32 -9.94 12.57 0.00
N ALA A 33 -10.25 13.02 -1.21
CA ALA A 33 -9.28 13.68 -2.10
C ALA A 33 -8.69 14.98 -1.52
N ARG A 34 -9.36 15.60 -0.55
CA ARG A 34 -8.90 16.83 0.12
C ARG A 34 -8.12 16.59 1.40
N ILE A 35 -7.97 15.34 1.83
CA ILE A 35 -7.12 15.02 2.98
C ILE A 35 -5.69 15.49 2.67
N ALA A 36 -5.17 16.36 3.54
CA ALA A 36 -3.86 16.94 3.33
C ALA A 36 -2.76 15.87 3.45
N PRO A 37 -1.69 15.92 2.63
CA PRO A 37 -0.57 15.01 2.73
C PRO A 37 0.02 14.90 4.14
N HIS A 38 0.13 16.02 4.86
CA HIS A 38 0.58 16.03 6.25
C HIS A 38 -0.29 15.17 7.18
N SER A 39 -1.61 15.16 6.98
CA SER A 39 -2.51 14.32 7.79
C SER A 39 -2.27 12.82 7.52
N ILE A 40 -1.93 12.48 6.28
CA ILE A 40 -1.58 11.10 5.88
C ILE A 40 -0.27 10.69 6.56
N LEU A 41 0.74 11.57 6.54
CA LEU A 41 2.02 11.35 7.20
C LEU A 41 1.83 11.12 8.71
N THR A 42 1.09 11.99 9.38
CA THR A 42 0.78 11.85 10.81
C THR A 42 0.06 10.53 11.13
N ALA A 43 -0.86 10.10 10.26
CA ALA A 43 -1.54 8.82 10.41
C ALA A 43 -0.56 7.64 10.25
N ALA A 44 0.35 7.72 9.27
CA ALA A 44 1.38 6.71 9.05
C ALA A 44 2.32 6.58 10.27
N GLU A 45 2.77 7.70 10.83
CA GLU A 45 3.60 7.73 12.05
C GLU A 45 2.88 7.08 13.22
N LYS A 46 1.58 7.38 13.42
CA LYS A 46 0.78 6.77 14.49
C LYS A 46 0.63 5.26 14.35
N VAL A 47 0.45 4.76 13.13
CA VAL A 47 0.40 3.31 12.87
C VAL A 47 1.77 2.70 13.11
N ALA A 48 2.81 3.29 12.55
CA ALA A 48 4.17 2.79 12.61
C ALA A 48 4.80 2.82 14.02
N ALA A 49 4.24 3.60 14.94
CA ALA A 49 4.70 3.68 16.33
C ALA A 49 4.54 2.34 17.07
N ASP A 50 3.66 1.47 16.63
CA ASP A 50 3.55 0.12 17.17
C ASP A 50 4.75 -0.73 16.71
N PRO A 51 5.52 -1.33 17.62
CA PRO A 51 6.69 -2.12 17.26
C PRO A 51 6.38 -3.38 16.46
N GLN A 52 5.15 -3.88 16.53
CA GLN A 52 4.70 -5.05 15.75
C GLN A 52 4.39 -4.70 14.27
N VAL A 53 4.24 -3.42 13.96
CA VAL A 53 4.01 -2.98 12.57
C VAL A 53 5.31 -3.01 11.80
N GLU A 54 5.39 -3.81 10.76
CA GLU A 54 6.56 -3.92 9.88
C GLU A 54 6.45 -3.04 8.63
N ALA A 55 5.22 -2.73 8.20
CA ALA A 55 4.93 -1.85 7.06
C ALA A 55 3.62 -1.11 7.27
N VAL A 56 3.43 0.02 6.61
CA VAL A 56 2.19 0.81 6.62
C VAL A 56 1.56 0.77 5.24
N PHE A 57 0.26 0.49 5.17
CA PHE A 57 -0.50 0.49 3.92
C PHE A 57 -1.65 1.50 3.95
N ALA A 58 -1.60 2.50 3.08
CA ALA A 58 -2.66 3.48 2.86
C ALA A 58 -3.62 2.98 1.77
N SER A 59 -4.71 2.35 2.20
CA SER A 59 -5.69 1.68 1.33
C SER A 59 -6.76 2.65 0.84
N CYS A 60 -6.47 3.42 -0.19
CA CYS A 60 -7.46 4.19 -0.94
C CYS A 60 -6.84 4.80 -2.20
N THR A 61 -7.42 4.57 -3.36
CA THR A 61 -6.94 5.13 -4.63
C THR A 61 -7.16 6.64 -4.75
N ASN A 62 -8.14 7.18 -4.02
CA ASN A 62 -8.46 8.61 -4.02
C ASN A 62 -7.67 9.42 -2.97
N LEU A 63 -7.00 8.74 -2.06
CA LEU A 63 -6.11 9.36 -1.09
C LEU A 63 -4.79 9.76 -1.75
N ARG A 64 -4.33 10.99 -1.55
CA ARG A 64 -3.06 11.49 -2.13
C ARG A 64 -1.84 10.97 -1.40
N ALA A 65 -1.82 9.66 -1.12
CA ALA A 65 -0.79 9.00 -0.34
C ALA A 65 0.55 8.90 -1.08
N SER A 66 0.55 8.88 -2.42
CA SER A 66 1.77 8.88 -3.21
C SER A 66 2.66 10.10 -2.98
N ALA A 67 2.07 11.22 -2.59
CA ALA A 67 2.81 12.46 -2.30
C ALA A 67 3.69 12.40 -1.03
N VAL A 68 3.47 11.40 -0.17
CA VAL A 68 4.18 11.30 1.13
C VAL A 68 5.01 10.02 1.28
N ILE A 69 5.18 9.24 0.23
CA ILE A 69 5.91 7.96 0.30
C ILE A 69 7.30 8.14 0.92
N ALA A 70 8.10 9.03 0.35
CA ALA A 70 9.47 9.25 0.81
C ALA A 70 9.52 9.79 2.26
N ASP A 71 8.68 10.77 2.57
CA ASP A 71 8.62 11.37 3.89
C ASP A 71 8.15 10.36 4.95
N ALA A 72 7.16 9.53 4.62
CA ALA A 72 6.65 8.49 5.50
C ALA A 72 7.70 7.40 5.77
N GLU A 73 8.40 6.93 4.75
CA GLU A 73 9.49 5.97 4.91
C GLU A 73 10.67 6.54 5.71
N GLN A 74 10.99 7.81 5.50
CA GLN A 74 12.04 8.49 6.26
C GLN A 74 11.64 8.67 7.73
N ALA A 75 10.41 9.14 8.00
CA ALA A 75 9.96 9.41 9.36
C ALA A 75 9.75 8.15 10.19
N THR A 76 9.26 7.07 9.55
CA THR A 76 8.91 5.83 10.27
C THR A 76 10.02 4.79 10.27
N GLY A 77 10.95 4.87 9.32
CA GLY A 77 11.96 3.81 9.08
C GLY A 77 11.37 2.53 8.49
N LYS A 78 10.08 2.49 8.19
CA LYS A 78 9.33 1.32 7.70
C LYS A 78 8.85 1.53 6.27
N PRO A 79 8.64 0.46 5.48
CA PRO A 79 8.01 0.59 4.16
C PRO A 79 6.64 1.27 4.26
N PHE A 80 6.40 2.23 3.38
CA PHE A 80 5.08 2.85 3.21
C PHE A 80 4.53 2.50 1.84
N LEU A 81 3.36 1.90 1.82
CA LEU A 81 2.67 1.44 0.62
C LEU A 81 1.35 2.18 0.44
N CYS A 82 0.95 2.43 -0.79
CA CYS A 82 -0.39 2.90 -1.09
C CYS A 82 -0.94 2.25 -2.35
N SER A 83 -2.26 2.20 -2.49
CA SER A 83 -2.93 1.48 -3.57
C SER A 83 -2.42 1.85 -4.97
N ASN A 84 -2.27 3.14 -5.26
CA ASN A 84 -1.82 3.61 -6.58
C ASN A 84 -0.34 3.24 -6.85
N GLN A 85 0.53 3.35 -5.84
CA GLN A 85 1.93 2.98 -5.94
C GLN A 85 2.11 1.49 -6.22
N VAL A 86 1.40 0.64 -5.46
CA VAL A 86 1.47 -0.83 -5.60
C VAL A 86 0.98 -1.24 -6.99
N LEU A 87 -0.13 -0.65 -7.46
CA LEU A 87 -0.65 -0.90 -8.78
C LEU A 87 0.37 -0.50 -9.88
N ALA A 88 0.92 0.70 -9.80
CA ALA A 88 1.90 1.18 -10.76
C ALA A 88 3.16 0.30 -10.77
N TRP A 89 3.68 -0.04 -9.59
CA TRP A 89 4.82 -0.94 -9.45
C TRP A 89 4.56 -2.30 -10.10
N HIS A 90 3.41 -2.91 -9.79
CA HIS A 90 3.05 -4.23 -10.32
C HIS A 90 2.95 -4.21 -11.85
N MET A 91 2.28 -3.21 -12.41
CA MET A 91 2.16 -3.03 -13.87
C MET A 91 3.54 -2.87 -14.53
N LEU A 92 4.43 -2.07 -13.96
CA LEU A 92 5.80 -1.90 -14.48
C LEU A 92 6.56 -3.23 -14.48
N ARG A 93 6.47 -4.02 -13.41
CA ARG A 93 7.15 -5.31 -13.32
C ARG A 93 6.59 -6.35 -14.29
N LEU A 94 5.27 -6.39 -14.47
CA LEU A 94 4.63 -7.25 -15.49
C LEU A 94 5.03 -6.85 -16.90
N ALA A 95 5.24 -5.56 -17.17
CA ALA A 95 5.75 -5.05 -18.45
C ALA A 95 7.26 -5.32 -18.67
N GLY A 96 7.94 -6.01 -17.76
CA GLY A 96 9.36 -6.32 -17.86
C GLY A 96 10.29 -5.16 -17.50
N ILE A 97 9.78 -4.08 -16.93
CA ILE A 97 10.59 -2.94 -16.47
C ILE A 97 11.17 -3.28 -15.11
N THR A 98 12.45 -3.63 -15.05
CA THR A 98 13.15 -4.10 -13.85
C THR A 98 14.01 -3.04 -13.16
N ARG A 99 14.23 -1.89 -13.81
CA ARG A 99 15.02 -0.80 -13.22
C ARG A 99 14.37 -0.28 -11.93
N THR A 100 15.19 0.23 -11.02
CA THR A 100 14.70 0.95 -9.83
C THR A 100 13.93 2.21 -10.24
N VAL A 101 12.81 2.44 -9.56
CA VAL A 101 11.94 3.62 -9.73
C VAL A 101 11.86 4.33 -8.38
N PRO A 102 12.73 5.33 -8.12
CA PRO A 102 12.84 5.98 -6.81
C PRO A 102 11.54 6.62 -6.31
N GLU A 103 10.71 7.10 -7.24
CA GLU A 103 9.42 7.74 -6.94
C GLU A 103 8.42 6.78 -6.28
N LEU A 104 8.67 5.48 -6.36
CA LEU A 104 7.89 4.43 -5.70
C LEU A 104 8.46 4.02 -4.33
N GLY A 105 9.37 4.80 -3.75
CA GLY A 105 10.00 4.51 -2.47
C GLY A 105 10.73 3.16 -2.47
N ARG A 106 10.76 2.48 -1.33
CA ARG A 106 11.43 1.17 -1.19
C ARG A 106 10.87 0.10 -2.15
N LEU A 107 9.55 0.14 -2.40
CA LEU A 107 8.91 -0.77 -3.33
C LEU A 107 9.51 -0.68 -4.74
N GLY A 108 9.92 0.52 -5.17
CA GLY A 108 10.49 0.76 -6.49
C GLY A 108 11.80 0.02 -6.79
N SER A 109 12.50 -0.48 -5.76
CA SER A 109 13.71 -1.28 -5.90
C SER A 109 13.46 -2.79 -5.95
N LEU A 110 12.22 -3.24 -5.62
CA LEU A 110 11.88 -4.66 -5.57
C LEU A 110 11.44 -5.19 -6.93
N GLY A 111 11.83 -6.43 -7.22
CA GLY A 111 11.28 -7.23 -8.31
C GLY A 111 9.98 -7.92 -7.90
N LEU A 112 9.31 -8.59 -8.86
CA LEU A 112 8.26 -9.54 -8.51
C LEU A 112 8.87 -10.66 -7.65
N ALA A 113 8.12 -11.12 -6.65
CA ALA A 113 8.46 -12.34 -5.97
C ALA A 113 8.62 -13.44 -7.03
N ARG A 114 9.65 -14.26 -6.91
CA ARG A 114 9.69 -15.50 -7.68
C ARG A 114 8.58 -16.38 -7.12
N GLU A 115 7.44 -16.35 -7.77
CA GLU A 115 6.53 -17.46 -7.67
C GLU A 115 7.29 -18.67 -8.22
N ASP A 116 7.50 -19.68 -7.40
CA ASP A 116 7.62 -21.04 -7.92
C ASP A 116 6.32 -21.18 -8.73
N ALA A 117 6.44 -21.20 -10.05
CA ALA A 117 5.35 -20.92 -10.98
C ALA A 117 4.08 -21.68 -10.58
N VAL A 118 3.14 -21.01 -9.97
CA VAL A 118 1.77 -21.50 -9.88
C VAL A 118 1.22 -21.36 -11.30
N PRO A 119 0.92 -22.44 -12.02
CA PRO A 119 0.33 -22.33 -13.35
C PRO A 119 -0.95 -21.51 -13.25
N LEU A 120 -1.14 -20.57 -14.17
CA LEU A 120 -2.43 -19.92 -14.34
C LEU A 120 -3.48 -21.01 -14.62
N GLU A 121 -4.25 -21.38 -13.61
CA GLU A 121 -5.29 -22.42 -13.74
C GLU A 121 -6.52 -21.92 -14.52
N ARG A 122 -6.56 -20.66 -14.95
CA ARG A 122 -7.68 -20.10 -15.71
C ARG A 122 -7.19 -19.19 -16.83
N GLU A 123 -7.37 -19.63 -18.06
CA GLU A 123 -7.43 -18.74 -19.22
C GLU A 123 -8.77 -18.00 -19.20
N PHE A 124 -8.73 -16.66 -19.10
CA PHE A 124 -9.88 -15.85 -19.48
C PHE A 124 -9.85 -15.69 -21.00
N VAL A 125 -10.64 -16.46 -21.70
CA VAL A 125 -10.94 -16.21 -23.11
C VAL A 125 -11.97 -15.09 -23.13
N ALA A 126 -11.56 -13.93 -23.66
CA ALA A 126 -12.47 -12.81 -23.90
C ALA A 126 -13.43 -13.12 -25.07
#